data_7d247952e6923dcd2cfef40c52465ae9
#
_entry.id   7d247952e6923dcd2cfef40c52465ae9
#
_cell.length_a   1.000
_cell.length_b   1.000
_cell.length_c   1.000
_cell.angle_alpha   90.00
_cell.angle_beta   90.00
_cell.angle_gamma   90.00
#
_symmetry.space_group_name_H-M   'P 1'
#
loop_
_entity.id
_entity.type
_entity.pdbx_description
1 polymer ?
#
loop_
_entity_poly.entity_id
_entity_poly.type
_entity_poly.pdbx_seq_one_letter_code
_entity_poly.pdbx_strand_id
1 'polypeptide(L)'
;MPSFPPTFADRVVALPVGGQFEAFLDEHRAALDGCLDGLTEEQARRSLVASRTTLLGLVKHVTFVEKVWFDEAVTGRSRAEIGIPERSEDSFVLDDGDTIATVRQAHRDACAASRRATSSLGPDDVLRGHRLGPLPLRWVYLHVLRELAQHCGHADILREQILDAGPGQPTSSAGTSSGSRTQAE
;
A
#
# COMPACT_ATOMS: atom_id res chain seq x y z
N MET A 1 36.80 -19.93 3.39
CA MET A 1 35.34 -20.03 3.28
C MET A 1 34.85 -18.77 2.58
N PRO A 2 34.19 -18.88 1.42
CA PRO A 2 33.55 -17.69 0.83
C PRO A 2 32.48 -17.19 1.77
N SER A 3 32.66 -15.98 2.27
CA SER A 3 31.66 -15.28 3.09
C SER A 3 30.59 -14.73 2.16
N PHE A 4 29.38 -15.26 2.20
CA PHE A 4 28.26 -14.65 1.52
C PHE A 4 27.95 -13.28 2.16
N PRO A 5 27.54 -12.26 1.38
CA PRO A 5 27.11 -11.00 1.95
C PRO A 5 25.91 -11.22 2.88
N PRO A 6 25.81 -10.49 3.99
CA PRO A 6 24.70 -10.67 4.94
C PRO A 6 23.35 -10.40 4.27
N THR A 7 22.40 -11.29 4.50
CA THR A 7 21.02 -11.15 4.03
C THR A 7 20.32 -9.98 4.74
N PHE A 8 19.11 -9.61 4.29
CA PHE A 8 18.27 -8.65 5.02
C PHE A 8 18.04 -9.11 6.47
N ALA A 9 17.68 -10.37 6.67
CA ALA A 9 17.45 -10.93 8.01
C ALA A 9 18.68 -10.84 8.92
N ASP A 10 19.88 -11.12 8.39
CA ASP A 10 21.13 -11.05 9.16
C ASP A 10 21.43 -9.62 9.66
N ARG A 11 21.06 -8.61 8.88
CA ARG A 11 21.22 -7.21 9.26
C ARG A 11 20.19 -6.74 10.28
N VAL A 12 18.97 -7.22 10.18
CA VAL A 12 17.82 -6.74 10.97
C VAL A 12 17.74 -7.42 12.34
N VAL A 13 18.09 -8.72 12.45
CA VAL A 13 17.94 -9.49 13.68
C VAL A 13 18.71 -8.92 14.88
N ALA A 14 19.83 -8.23 14.61
CA ALA A 14 20.67 -7.61 15.65
C ALA A 14 20.24 -6.19 16.06
N LEU A 15 19.25 -5.61 15.36
CA LEU A 15 18.76 -4.27 15.68
C LEU A 15 17.89 -4.30 16.97
N PRO A 16 17.83 -3.18 17.73
CA PRO A 16 16.78 -3.01 18.72
C PRO A 16 15.40 -3.16 18.10
N VAL A 17 14.39 -3.57 18.89
CA VAL A 17 13.05 -3.90 18.38
C VAL A 17 12.42 -2.78 17.55
N GLY A 18 12.58 -1.51 17.94
CA GLY A 18 12.13 -0.37 17.15
C GLY A 18 12.79 -0.31 15.76
N GLY A 19 14.11 -0.56 15.71
CA GLY A 19 14.85 -0.64 14.44
C GLY A 19 14.44 -1.83 13.56
N GLN A 20 14.02 -2.95 14.17
CA GLN A 20 13.46 -4.07 13.42
C GLN A 20 12.13 -3.70 12.76
N PHE A 21 11.22 -3.02 13.48
CA PHE A 21 9.96 -2.53 12.91
C PHE A 21 10.20 -1.59 11.73
N GLU A 22 11.08 -0.60 11.89
CA GLU A 22 11.40 0.34 10.82
C GLU A 22 11.99 -0.37 9.58
N ALA A 23 12.89 -1.32 9.78
CA ALA A 23 13.51 -2.06 8.68
C ALA A 23 12.49 -2.89 7.89
N PHE A 24 11.58 -3.60 8.58
CA PHE A 24 10.51 -4.35 7.90
C PHE A 24 9.51 -3.44 7.19
N LEU A 25 9.13 -2.30 7.79
CA LEU A 25 8.28 -1.32 7.11
C LEU A 25 8.96 -0.77 5.86
N ASP A 26 10.25 -0.44 5.93
CA ASP A 26 11.00 0.13 4.80
C ASP A 26 11.17 -0.86 3.65
N GLU A 27 11.30 -2.15 3.93
CA GLU A 27 11.29 -3.19 2.92
C GLU A 27 9.97 -3.20 2.13
N HIS A 28 8.84 -3.19 2.84
CA HIS A 28 7.51 -3.18 2.20
C HIS A 28 7.20 -1.86 1.49
N ARG A 29 7.61 -0.72 2.07
CA ARG A 29 7.50 0.61 1.43
C ARG A 29 8.25 0.65 0.11
N ALA A 30 9.46 0.09 0.07
CA ALA A 30 10.26 0.01 -1.15
C ALA A 30 9.63 -0.91 -2.20
N ALA A 31 9.07 -2.06 -1.79
CA ALA A 31 8.37 -2.97 -2.68
C ALA A 31 7.13 -2.31 -3.31
N LEU A 32 6.33 -1.58 -2.51
CA LEU A 32 5.15 -0.86 -2.99
C LEU A 32 5.51 0.33 -3.89
N ASP A 33 6.58 1.07 -3.61
CA ASP A 33 7.07 2.10 -4.54
C ASP A 33 7.54 1.48 -5.86
N GLY A 34 8.25 0.35 -5.81
CA GLY A 34 8.80 -0.34 -6.98
C GLY A 34 7.78 -1.11 -7.81
N CYS A 35 6.58 -1.42 -7.28
CA CYS A 35 5.59 -2.19 -8.02
C CYS A 35 5.08 -1.50 -9.29
N LEU A 36 5.28 -0.18 -9.42
CA LEU A 36 4.92 0.62 -10.59
C LEU A 36 6.05 0.75 -11.61
N ASP A 37 7.24 0.20 -11.36
CA ASP A 37 8.41 0.35 -12.24
C ASP A 37 8.15 -0.25 -13.62
N GLY A 38 8.44 0.56 -14.67
CA GLY A 38 8.33 0.15 -16.06
C GLY A 38 6.90 0.03 -16.60
N LEU A 39 5.88 0.36 -15.82
CA LEU A 39 4.49 0.39 -16.28
C LEU A 39 4.13 1.73 -16.93
N THR A 40 3.22 1.67 -17.92
CA THR A 40 2.55 2.86 -18.43
C THR A 40 1.43 3.32 -17.50
N GLU A 41 0.99 4.57 -17.62
CA GLU A 41 -0.16 5.12 -16.86
C GLU A 41 -1.43 4.27 -17.07
N GLU A 42 -1.67 3.83 -18.30
CA GLU A 42 -2.80 2.97 -18.64
C GLU A 42 -2.70 1.62 -17.91
N GLN A 43 -1.53 0.99 -17.92
CA GLN A 43 -1.29 -0.27 -17.22
C GLN A 43 -1.50 -0.15 -15.71
N ALA A 44 -0.96 0.90 -15.09
CA ALA A 44 -1.06 1.13 -13.65
C ALA A 44 -2.51 1.41 -13.18
N ARG A 45 -3.36 1.94 -14.07
CA ARG A 45 -4.78 2.24 -13.84
C ARG A 45 -5.73 1.09 -14.23
N ARG A 46 -5.20 0.01 -14.80
CA ARG A 46 -6.04 -1.10 -15.28
C ARG A 46 -6.78 -1.77 -14.13
N SER A 47 -8.10 -1.90 -14.27
CA SER A 47 -8.95 -2.65 -13.33
C SER A 47 -8.96 -4.13 -13.72
N LEU A 48 -8.42 -4.99 -12.87
CA LEU A 48 -8.31 -6.44 -13.08
C LEU A 48 -9.18 -7.25 -12.10
N VAL A 49 -9.80 -6.56 -11.16
CA VAL A 49 -10.65 -7.16 -10.12
C VAL A 49 -11.96 -6.39 -10.00
N ALA A 50 -12.99 -7.00 -9.42
CA ALA A 50 -14.30 -6.38 -9.27
C ALA A 50 -14.33 -5.19 -8.30
N SER A 51 -13.36 -5.08 -7.41
CA SER A 51 -13.20 -3.94 -6.52
C SER A 51 -12.59 -2.73 -7.25
N ARG A 52 -12.54 -1.57 -6.57
CA ARG A 52 -11.90 -0.35 -7.10
C ARG A 52 -10.37 -0.42 -7.12
N THR A 53 -9.78 -1.57 -6.77
CA THR A 53 -8.34 -1.73 -6.66
C THR A 53 -7.67 -1.79 -8.02
N THR A 54 -6.86 -0.80 -8.31
CA THR A 54 -5.86 -0.80 -9.39
C THR A 54 -4.48 -0.76 -8.75
N LEU A 55 -3.42 -1.05 -9.49
CA LEU A 55 -2.07 -1.01 -8.94
C LEU A 55 -1.69 0.41 -8.48
N LEU A 56 -2.04 1.44 -9.27
CA LEU A 56 -1.82 2.84 -8.90
C LEU A 56 -2.68 3.25 -7.68
N GLY A 57 -3.96 2.84 -7.64
CA GLY A 57 -4.86 3.08 -6.52
C GLY A 57 -4.39 2.41 -5.23
N LEU A 58 -3.72 1.26 -5.34
CA LEU A 58 -3.14 0.56 -4.20
C LEU A 58 -2.00 1.37 -3.55
N VAL A 59 -1.10 1.95 -4.36
CA VAL A 59 -0.02 2.82 -3.85
C VAL A 59 -0.59 4.11 -3.24
N LYS A 60 -1.66 4.67 -3.83
CA LYS A 60 -2.40 5.80 -3.23
C LYS A 60 -3.01 5.41 -1.87
N HIS A 61 -3.59 4.22 -1.78
CA HIS A 61 -4.16 3.71 -0.53
C HIS A 61 -3.11 3.52 0.57
N VAL A 62 -1.96 2.92 0.29
CA VAL A 62 -0.93 2.76 1.33
C VAL A 62 -0.33 4.09 1.77
N THR A 63 -0.37 5.12 0.93
CA THR A 63 -0.06 6.50 1.32
C THR A 63 -1.08 7.03 2.34
N PHE A 64 -2.36 6.75 2.16
CA PHE A 64 -3.40 7.04 3.14
C PHE A 64 -3.14 6.29 4.47
N VAL A 65 -2.78 5.00 4.42
CA VAL A 65 -2.44 4.21 5.61
C VAL A 65 -1.30 4.85 6.40
N GLU A 66 -0.21 5.27 5.74
CA GLU A 66 0.90 5.98 6.38
C GLU A 66 0.41 7.25 7.12
N LYS A 67 -0.42 8.07 6.47
CA LYS A 67 -0.92 9.31 7.04
C LYS A 67 -1.88 9.07 8.22
N VAL A 68 -2.74 8.07 8.15
CA VAL A 68 -3.64 7.73 9.27
C VAL A 68 -2.86 7.28 10.50
N TRP A 69 -1.87 6.42 10.32
CA TRP A 69 -1.22 5.77 11.45
C TRP A 69 -0.02 6.53 11.99
N PHE A 70 0.61 7.40 11.19
CA PHE A 70 1.79 8.16 11.62
C PHE A 70 1.60 9.68 11.61
N ASP A 71 0.49 10.22 11.05
CA ASP A 71 0.15 11.64 11.21
C ASP A 71 -1.07 11.78 12.13
N GLU A 72 -2.25 11.28 11.74
CA GLU A 72 -3.47 11.34 12.58
C GLU A 72 -3.20 10.78 13.99
N ALA A 73 -2.64 9.56 14.11
CA ALA A 73 -2.45 8.91 15.40
C ALA A 73 -1.41 9.62 16.29
N VAL A 74 -0.38 10.23 15.69
CA VAL A 74 0.67 10.94 16.45
C VAL A 74 0.22 12.35 16.83
N THR A 75 -0.38 13.09 15.89
CA THR A 75 -0.65 14.53 16.06
C THR A 75 -2.06 14.84 16.55
N GLY A 76 -3.02 13.94 16.31
CA GLY A 76 -4.46 14.17 16.56
C GLY A 76 -5.12 15.12 15.55
N ARG A 77 -4.45 15.46 14.45
CA ARG A 77 -5.05 16.26 13.36
C ARG A 77 -6.19 15.49 12.71
N SER A 78 -7.24 16.19 12.34
CA SER A 78 -8.34 15.60 11.58
C SER A 78 -7.91 15.18 10.18
N ARG A 79 -8.62 14.25 9.58
CA ARG A 79 -8.37 13.81 8.20
C ARG A 79 -8.47 14.93 7.19
N ALA A 80 -9.38 15.87 7.40
CA ALA A 80 -9.50 17.07 6.58
C ALA A 80 -8.24 17.95 6.64
N GLU A 81 -7.65 18.16 7.84
CA GLU A 81 -6.42 18.92 8.00
C GLU A 81 -5.19 18.20 7.43
N ILE A 82 -5.20 16.85 7.40
CA ILE A 82 -4.14 16.03 6.80
C ILE A 82 -4.30 15.95 5.27
N GLY A 83 -5.50 16.26 4.76
CA GLY A 83 -5.83 16.15 3.34
C GLY A 83 -5.99 14.72 2.87
N ILE A 84 -6.67 13.89 3.68
CA ILE A 84 -7.00 12.49 3.34
C ILE A 84 -8.51 12.25 3.44
N PRO A 85 -9.05 11.25 2.69
CA PRO A 85 -10.47 10.93 2.75
C PRO A 85 -10.90 10.41 4.13
N GLU A 86 -12.18 10.63 4.47
CA GLU A 86 -12.76 10.13 5.72
C GLU A 86 -12.88 8.60 5.74
N ARG A 87 -13.12 7.98 4.59
CA ARG A 87 -13.33 6.54 4.45
C ARG A 87 -12.16 5.89 3.75
N SER A 88 -11.73 4.74 4.27
CA SER A 88 -10.60 3.98 3.72
C SER A 88 -10.82 3.56 2.27
N GLU A 89 -12.05 3.15 1.91
CA GLU A 89 -12.39 2.75 0.56
C GLU A 89 -12.27 3.88 -0.49
N ASP A 90 -12.38 5.13 -0.08
CA ASP A 90 -12.24 6.27 -0.98
C ASP A 90 -10.78 6.59 -1.30
N SER A 91 -9.84 6.09 -0.50
CA SER A 91 -8.41 6.27 -0.76
C SER A 91 -7.86 5.47 -1.95
N PHE A 92 -8.63 4.51 -2.48
CA PHE A 92 -8.29 3.80 -3.72
C PHE A 92 -8.74 4.55 -4.98
N VAL A 93 -9.60 5.55 -4.83
CA VAL A 93 -10.17 6.28 -5.97
C VAL A 93 -9.10 7.19 -6.57
N LEU A 94 -8.88 7.01 -7.87
CA LEU A 94 -7.95 7.84 -8.63
C LEU A 94 -8.71 9.02 -9.24
N ASP A 95 -8.09 10.18 -9.22
CA ASP A 95 -8.52 11.38 -9.96
C ASP A 95 -7.60 11.67 -11.15
N ASP A 96 -7.89 12.72 -11.91
CA ASP A 96 -7.16 13.06 -13.14
C ASP A 96 -5.71 13.50 -12.87
N GLY A 97 -5.43 13.98 -11.66
CA GLY A 97 -4.09 14.41 -11.24
C GLY A 97 -3.19 13.27 -10.76
N ASP A 98 -3.76 12.08 -10.53
CA ASP A 98 -3.00 10.92 -10.05
C ASP A 98 -2.23 10.28 -11.21
N THR A 99 -0.95 10.49 -11.26
CA THR A 99 -0.02 9.82 -12.18
C THR A 99 0.91 8.91 -11.38
N ILE A 100 1.60 7.99 -12.05
CA ILE A 100 2.65 7.18 -11.42
C ILE A 100 3.65 8.09 -10.68
N ALA A 101 4.06 9.19 -11.30
CA ALA A 101 5.01 10.12 -10.71
C ALA A 101 4.46 10.81 -9.46
N THR A 102 3.23 11.35 -9.51
CA THR A 102 2.63 12.09 -8.38
C THR A 102 2.29 11.17 -7.21
N VAL A 103 1.75 9.98 -7.48
CA VAL A 103 1.39 8.99 -6.44
C VAL A 103 2.64 8.44 -5.76
N ARG A 104 3.69 8.09 -6.52
CA ARG A 104 4.97 7.65 -5.94
C ARG A 104 5.62 8.75 -5.09
N GLN A 105 5.60 9.99 -5.56
CA GLN A 105 6.15 11.11 -4.79
C GLN A 105 5.38 11.29 -3.47
N ALA A 106 4.05 11.30 -3.52
CA ALA A 106 3.21 11.41 -2.32
C ALA A 106 3.46 10.26 -1.33
N HIS A 107 3.67 9.02 -1.84
CA HIS A 107 4.01 7.87 -1.01
C HIS A 107 5.37 8.05 -0.32
N ARG A 108 6.41 8.43 -1.05
CA ARG A 108 7.74 8.69 -0.48
C ARG A 108 7.72 9.80 0.57
N ASP A 109 6.97 10.88 0.30
CA ASP A 109 6.83 12.01 1.22
C ASP A 109 6.11 11.59 2.52
N ALA A 110 5.06 10.78 2.40
CA ALA A 110 4.35 10.23 3.55
C ALA A 110 5.25 9.32 4.39
N CYS A 111 5.99 8.39 3.77
CA CYS A 111 6.94 7.52 4.46
C CYS A 111 8.03 8.33 5.19
N ALA A 112 8.57 9.38 4.54
CA ALA A 112 9.54 10.26 5.17
C ALA A 112 8.94 11.05 6.34
N ALA A 113 7.69 11.50 6.22
CA ALA A 113 6.97 12.16 7.32
C ALA A 113 6.72 11.22 8.49
N SER A 114 6.32 9.97 8.22
CA SER A 114 6.12 8.92 9.23
C SER A 114 7.39 8.67 10.06
N ARG A 115 8.55 8.51 9.41
CA ARG A 115 9.84 8.35 10.10
C ARG A 115 10.18 9.56 10.97
N ARG A 116 9.94 10.78 10.48
CA ARG A 116 10.15 12.00 11.28
C ARG A 116 9.24 12.07 12.49
N ALA A 117 7.97 11.73 12.32
CA ALA A 117 6.97 11.78 13.39
C ALA A 117 7.28 10.81 14.53
N THR A 118 7.90 9.66 14.24
CA THR A 118 8.23 8.62 15.22
C THR A 118 9.68 8.65 15.71
N SER A 119 10.55 9.49 15.14
CA SER A 119 12.01 9.47 15.38
C SER A 119 12.43 9.67 16.83
N SER A 120 11.61 10.34 17.64
CA SER A 120 11.88 10.59 19.08
C SER A 120 11.06 9.66 20.00
N LEU A 121 10.26 8.74 19.44
CA LEU A 121 9.36 7.88 20.18
C LEU A 121 9.94 6.47 20.35
N GLY A 122 9.70 5.90 21.53
CA GLY A 122 9.98 4.50 21.80
C GLY A 122 8.79 3.58 21.48
N PRO A 123 8.99 2.27 21.32
CA PRO A 123 7.92 1.32 20.99
C PRO A 123 6.75 1.32 21.97
N ASP A 124 6.99 1.70 23.22
CA ASP A 124 5.99 1.72 24.30
C ASP A 124 5.31 3.08 24.49
N ASP A 125 5.74 4.11 23.74
CA ASP A 125 5.10 5.41 23.78
C ASP A 125 3.68 5.33 23.23
N VAL A 126 2.76 6.06 23.89
CA VAL A 126 1.33 5.96 23.62
C VAL A 126 0.86 7.10 22.75
N LEU A 127 0.45 6.79 21.54
CA LEU A 127 -0.20 7.70 20.61
C LEU A 127 -1.67 7.88 20.99
N ARG A 128 -2.20 9.11 20.95
CA ARG A 128 -3.55 9.44 21.43
C ARG A 128 -4.45 10.09 20.38
N GLY A 129 -3.97 10.31 19.17
CA GLY A 129 -4.71 11.03 18.13
C GLY A 129 -5.69 10.17 17.34
N HIS A 130 -5.52 8.85 17.33
CA HIS A 130 -6.39 7.97 16.55
C HIS A 130 -7.74 7.70 17.23
N ARG A 131 -8.81 7.56 16.44
CA ARG A 131 -10.19 7.31 16.88
C ARG A 131 -10.38 6.04 17.74
N LEU A 132 -9.48 5.07 17.64
CA LEU A 132 -9.50 3.87 18.49
C LEU A 132 -9.03 4.14 19.94
N GLY A 133 -8.62 5.37 20.23
CA GLY A 133 -8.08 5.76 21.53
C GLY A 133 -6.58 5.53 21.65
N PRO A 134 -6.05 5.47 22.87
CA PRO A 134 -4.62 5.36 23.11
C PRO A 134 -4.04 4.03 22.61
N LEU A 135 -2.98 4.12 21.77
CA LEU A 135 -2.32 2.98 21.14
C LEU A 135 -0.80 3.05 21.38
N PRO A 136 -0.14 2.01 21.87
CA PRO A 136 1.32 1.99 21.92
C PRO A 136 1.90 1.94 20.51
N LEU A 137 3.01 2.66 20.28
CA LEU A 137 3.64 2.78 18.96
C LEU A 137 3.98 1.41 18.36
N ARG A 138 4.42 0.42 19.16
CA ARG A 138 4.67 -0.95 18.69
C ARG A 138 3.44 -1.61 18.07
N TRP A 139 2.24 -1.31 18.59
CA TRP A 139 0.99 -1.83 18.02
C TRP A 139 0.73 -1.20 16.65
N VAL A 140 0.98 0.10 16.51
CA VAL A 140 0.84 0.82 15.23
C VAL A 140 1.81 0.26 14.19
N TYR A 141 3.07 0.04 14.56
CA TYR A 141 4.04 -0.60 13.68
C TYR A 141 3.59 -1.98 13.20
N LEU A 142 3.14 -2.85 14.10
CA LEU A 142 2.64 -4.18 13.75
C LEU A 142 1.40 -4.12 12.87
N HIS A 143 0.50 -3.18 13.13
CA HIS A 143 -0.69 -2.97 12.32
C HIS A 143 -0.33 -2.53 10.91
N VAL A 144 0.51 -1.51 10.77
CA VAL A 144 0.93 -1.00 9.46
C VAL A 144 1.76 -2.04 8.71
N LEU A 145 2.65 -2.78 9.38
CA LEU A 145 3.39 -3.88 8.77
C LEU A 145 2.45 -4.92 8.16
N ARG A 146 1.41 -5.32 8.88
CA ARG A 146 0.38 -6.24 8.38
C ARG A 146 -0.34 -5.68 7.15
N GLU A 147 -0.73 -4.40 7.17
CA GLU A 147 -1.38 -3.73 6.04
C GLU A 147 -0.45 -3.71 4.82
N LEU A 148 0.79 -3.25 4.98
CA LEU A 148 1.74 -3.17 3.88
C LEU A 148 2.08 -4.55 3.31
N ALA A 149 2.31 -5.57 4.16
CA ALA A 149 2.59 -6.94 3.71
C ALA A 149 1.44 -7.54 2.88
N GLN A 150 0.19 -7.33 3.34
CA GLN A 150 -1.01 -7.76 2.59
C GLN A 150 -1.10 -7.05 1.23
N HIS A 151 -0.83 -5.75 1.20
CA HIS A 151 -0.89 -4.96 -0.01
C HIS A 151 0.28 -5.24 -0.98
N CYS A 152 1.47 -5.63 -0.49
CA CYS A 152 2.54 -6.14 -1.34
C CYS A 152 2.09 -7.38 -2.12
N GLY A 153 1.47 -8.36 -1.44
CA GLY A 153 0.95 -9.56 -2.12
C GLY A 153 -0.13 -9.23 -3.16
N HIS A 154 -1.02 -8.26 -2.89
CA HIS A 154 -1.99 -7.79 -3.89
C HIS A 154 -1.29 -7.10 -5.07
N ALA A 155 -0.26 -6.29 -4.81
CA ALA A 155 0.50 -5.60 -5.84
C ALA A 155 1.24 -6.58 -6.76
N ASP A 156 1.85 -7.61 -6.20
CA ASP A 156 2.57 -8.65 -6.96
C ASP A 156 1.64 -9.35 -7.94
N ILE A 157 0.48 -9.82 -7.49
CA ILE A 157 -0.52 -10.50 -8.33
C ILE A 157 -1.06 -9.56 -9.42
N LEU A 158 -1.41 -8.31 -9.08
CA LEU A 158 -1.91 -7.35 -10.06
C LEU A 158 -0.85 -7.01 -11.10
N ARG A 159 0.41 -6.84 -10.68
CA ARG A 159 1.52 -6.57 -11.60
C ARG A 159 1.78 -7.74 -12.54
N GLU A 160 1.79 -8.98 -12.05
CA GLU A 160 1.91 -10.18 -12.88
C GLU A 160 0.83 -10.19 -13.97
N GLN A 161 -0.44 -10.01 -13.59
CA GLN A 161 -1.57 -9.99 -14.53
C GLN A 161 -1.47 -8.84 -15.56
N ILE A 162 -0.97 -7.66 -15.16
CA ILE A 162 -0.76 -6.52 -16.04
C ILE A 162 0.29 -6.85 -17.11
N LEU A 163 1.39 -7.45 -16.69
CA LEU A 163 2.51 -7.78 -17.59
C LEU A 163 2.15 -8.93 -18.55
N ASP A 164 1.43 -9.94 -18.07
CA ASP A 164 1.00 -11.09 -18.88
C ASP A 164 -0.04 -10.70 -19.93
N ALA A 165 -0.92 -9.76 -19.62
CA ALA A 165 -1.95 -9.31 -20.56
C ALA A 165 -1.40 -8.53 -21.76
N GLY A 166 -0.13 -8.14 -21.76
CA GLY A 166 0.49 -7.35 -22.85
C GLY A 166 -0.16 -5.95 -23.06
N PRO A 167 0.38 -5.12 -23.92
CA PRO A 167 -0.25 -3.87 -24.29
C PRO A 167 -1.50 -4.16 -25.15
N GLY A 168 -2.71 -3.89 -24.63
CA GLY A 168 -3.92 -3.73 -25.42
C GLY A 168 -4.88 -4.94 -25.53
N GLN A 169 -4.88 -5.92 -24.63
CA GLN A 169 -6.00 -6.88 -24.60
C GLN A 169 -7.13 -6.37 -23.70
N PRO A 170 -8.37 -6.14 -24.26
CA PRO A 170 -9.53 -5.87 -23.44
C PRO A 170 -9.87 -7.09 -22.60
N THR A 171 -10.25 -6.88 -21.35
CA THR A 171 -10.74 -7.94 -20.45
C THR A 171 -11.90 -8.68 -21.13
N SER A 172 -11.73 -9.98 -21.39
CA SER A 172 -12.80 -10.84 -21.89
C SER A 172 -13.89 -10.91 -20.82
N SER A 173 -14.98 -10.16 -21.01
CA SER A 173 -16.21 -10.39 -20.28
C SER A 173 -16.73 -11.75 -20.72
N ALA A 174 -16.76 -12.72 -19.78
CA ALA A 174 -17.37 -14.02 -19.99
C ALA A 174 -18.83 -13.83 -20.39
N GLY A 175 -19.09 -13.88 -21.71
CA GLY A 175 -20.42 -13.90 -22.27
C GLY A 175 -21.08 -15.23 -21.95
N THR A 176 -22.04 -15.21 -21.03
CA THR A 176 -23.04 -16.28 -20.84
C THR A 176 -23.90 -16.36 -22.08
N SER A 177 -23.52 -17.24 -23.00
CA SER A 177 -24.43 -17.64 -24.10
C SER A 177 -25.53 -18.54 -23.51
N SER A 178 -26.66 -17.96 -23.24
CA SER A 178 -27.92 -18.65 -23.00
C SER A 178 -28.35 -19.35 -24.30
N GLY A 179 -28.04 -20.64 -24.40
CA GLY A 179 -28.54 -21.52 -25.43
C GLY A 179 -30.04 -21.82 -25.18
N SER A 180 -30.92 -21.15 -25.88
CA SER A 180 -32.36 -21.50 -25.98
C SER A 180 -32.48 -22.82 -26.70
N ARG A 181 -32.85 -23.89 -25.99
CA ARG A 181 -33.33 -25.16 -26.60
C ARG A 181 -34.81 -25.03 -26.82
N THR A 182 -35.18 -24.82 -28.06
CA THR A 182 -36.54 -25.04 -28.57
C THR A 182 -36.79 -26.55 -28.59
N GLN A 183 -37.76 -27.04 -27.81
CA GLN A 183 -38.37 -28.35 -28.03
C GLN A 183 -39.63 -28.13 -28.87
N ALA A 184 -39.63 -28.79 -30.04
CA ALA A 184 -40.84 -29.04 -30.83
C ALA A 184 -41.25 -30.48 -30.59
N GLU A 185 -42.59 -30.69 -30.52
CA GLU A 185 -43.43 -31.87 -30.44
C GLU A 185 -43.69 -32.48 -29.07
#